data_f4e174c3189cda1804d9ac6ef8553a7d
#
_entry.id   f4e174c3189cda1804d9ac6ef8553a7d
#
_cell.length_a   1.000
_cell.length_b   1.000
_cell.length_c   1.000
_cell.angle_alpha   90.00
_cell.angle_beta   90.00
_cell.angle_gamma   90.00
#
_symmetry.space_group_name_H-M   'P 1'
#
loop_
_entity.id
_entity.type
_entity.pdbx_description
1 polymer ?
#
loop_
_entity_poly.entity_id
_entity_poly.type
_entity_poly.pdbx_seq_one_letter_code
_entity_poly.pdbx_strand_id
1 'polypeptide(L)'
;MSIPKRCDVLVIGGGPAGSSVAALLAKQGIEVVLLEKALHPRAQVGESLIPHVWKYADLTGVSALIELEGFIAKAGGITVWNDKISRIAFSEFGFDRPALHVERDIFDHLLLKHAASLGTQVFEQVAVRDVNLNLECPEVFYQDRRGGEVCENSIRCKVVIDASGASALLAGQLKSKRLINSSMRFLSLWGHFKNSRYVDAEGQSHPASDVQKIKPITF
;
A
#
# COMPACT_ATOMS: atom_id res chain seq x y z
N MET A 1 -4.01 -4.35 -23.90
CA MET A 1 -5.34 -4.87 -23.46
C MET A 1 -6.25 -3.68 -23.25
N SER A 2 -7.51 -3.73 -23.72
CA SER A 2 -8.53 -2.70 -23.52
C SER A 2 -9.21 -2.84 -22.16
N ILE A 3 -9.60 -1.73 -21.54
CA ILE A 3 -10.40 -1.74 -20.31
C ILE A 3 -11.81 -2.21 -20.66
N PRO A 4 -12.39 -3.16 -19.92
CA PRO A 4 -13.73 -3.65 -20.18
C PRO A 4 -14.77 -2.56 -19.90
N LYS A 5 -15.94 -2.68 -20.51
CA LYS A 5 -17.05 -1.73 -20.27
C LYS A 5 -17.83 -2.00 -18.98
N ARG A 6 -17.66 -3.20 -18.41
CA ARG A 6 -18.32 -3.63 -17.16
C ARG A 6 -17.42 -4.55 -16.36
N CYS A 7 -17.60 -4.57 -15.04
CA CYS A 7 -17.01 -5.53 -14.11
C CYS A 7 -17.92 -5.70 -12.87
N ASP A 8 -17.60 -6.65 -12.01
CA ASP A 8 -18.31 -6.77 -10.72
C ASP A 8 -17.81 -5.71 -9.75
N VAL A 9 -16.51 -5.63 -9.56
CA VAL A 9 -15.88 -4.68 -8.61
C VAL A 9 -14.83 -3.86 -9.31
N LEU A 10 -14.91 -2.55 -9.15
CA LEU A 10 -13.87 -1.63 -9.57
C LEU A 10 -13.11 -1.10 -8.35
N VAL A 11 -11.79 -1.27 -8.36
CA VAL A 11 -10.89 -0.77 -7.32
C VAL A 11 -10.12 0.44 -7.85
N ILE A 12 -10.18 1.56 -7.12
CA ILE A 12 -9.47 2.80 -7.44
C ILE A 12 -8.18 2.86 -6.64
N GLY A 13 -7.04 2.74 -7.31
CA GLY A 13 -5.70 2.82 -6.72
C GLY A 13 -5.01 1.47 -6.54
N GLY A 14 -3.76 1.39 -7.02
CA GLY A 14 -2.89 0.20 -7.02
C GLY A 14 -1.87 0.17 -5.87
N GLY A 15 -2.11 0.92 -4.79
CA GLY A 15 -1.31 0.83 -3.57
C GLY A 15 -1.62 -0.43 -2.75
N PRO A 16 -1.00 -0.61 -1.57
CA PRO A 16 -1.16 -1.82 -0.77
C PRO A 16 -2.61 -2.18 -0.45
N ALA A 17 -3.45 -1.19 -0.14
CA ALA A 17 -4.87 -1.42 0.16
C ALA A 17 -5.63 -1.94 -1.07
N GLY A 18 -5.48 -1.26 -2.22
CA GLY A 18 -6.18 -1.64 -3.45
C GLY A 18 -5.71 -2.98 -4.00
N SER A 19 -4.41 -3.22 -4.04
CA SER A 19 -3.85 -4.50 -4.48
C SER A 19 -4.28 -5.65 -3.58
N SER A 20 -4.32 -5.45 -2.25
CA SER A 20 -4.72 -6.50 -1.32
C SER A 20 -6.21 -6.84 -1.45
N VAL A 21 -7.10 -5.84 -1.51
CA VAL A 21 -8.53 -6.10 -1.68
C VAL A 21 -8.84 -6.73 -3.03
N ALA A 22 -8.17 -6.26 -4.09
CA ALA A 22 -8.33 -6.82 -5.43
C ALA A 22 -7.89 -8.30 -5.48
N ALA A 23 -6.75 -8.63 -4.85
CA ALA A 23 -6.27 -10.01 -4.73
C ALA A 23 -7.27 -10.91 -3.99
N LEU A 24 -7.81 -10.43 -2.86
CA LEU A 24 -8.80 -11.19 -2.08
C LEU A 24 -10.09 -11.46 -2.85
N LEU A 25 -10.60 -10.48 -3.57
CA LEU A 25 -11.81 -10.61 -4.38
C LEU A 25 -11.59 -11.54 -5.57
N ALA A 26 -10.48 -11.41 -6.27
CA ALA A 26 -10.12 -12.27 -7.39
C ALA A 26 -9.97 -13.73 -6.97
N LYS A 27 -9.39 -14.01 -5.79
CA LYS A 27 -9.36 -15.37 -5.20
C LYS A 27 -10.75 -15.99 -4.99
N GLN A 28 -11.78 -15.18 -4.83
CA GLN A 28 -13.18 -15.64 -4.71
C GLN A 28 -13.90 -15.75 -6.06
N GLY A 29 -13.19 -15.56 -7.17
CA GLY A 29 -13.77 -15.63 -8.52
C GLY A 29 -14.58 -14.41 -8.92
N ILE A 30 -14.44 -13.29 -8.20
CA ILE A 30 -15.11 -12.03 -8.53
C ILE A 30 -14.35 -11.34 -9.67
N GLU A 31 -15.06 -10.81 -10.66
CA GLU A 31 -14.45 -10.04 -11.75
C GLU A 31 -14.04 -8.65 -11.26
N VAL A 32 -12.73 -8.47 -11.05
CA VAL A 32 -12.14 -7.23 -10.50
C VAL A 32 -11.37 -6.49 -11.57
N VAL A 33 -11.68 -5.21 -11.72
CA VAL A 33 -10.86 -4.23 -12.46
C VAL A 33 -10.21 -3.27 -11.46
N LEU A 34 -8.91 -3.08 -11.56
CA LEU A 34 -8.15 -2.13 -10.77
C LEU A 34 -7.56 -1.05 -11.67
N LEU A 35 -7.88 0.22 -11.38
CA LEU A 35 -7.36 1.38 -12.10
C LEU A 35 -6.36 2.14 -11.23
N GLU A 36 -5.12 2.25 -11.69
CA GLU A 36 -4.04 2.97 -11.02
C GLU A 36 -3.52 4.11 -11.91
N LYS A 37 -3.44 5.32 -11.34
CA LYS A 37 -3.03 6.54 -12.08
C LYS A 37 -1.55 6.57 -12.45
N ALA A 38 -0.72 5.93 -11.64
CA ALA A 38 0.74 5.87 -11.85
C ALA A 38 1.14 4.60 -12.61
N LEU A 39 2.39 4.53 -13.02
CA LEU A 39 3.06 3.33 -13.48
C LEU A 39 3.98 2.84 -12.35
N HIS A 40 3.90 1.56 -11.98
CA HIS A 40 4.82 0.95 -11.03
C HIS A 40 6.09 0.42 -11.73
N PRO A 41 7.23 0.37 -11.04
CA PRO A 41 7.46 0.80 -9.66
C PRO A 41 7.42 2.33 -9.53
N ARG A 42 6.88 2.85 -8.41
CA ARG A 42 6.78 4.27 -8.11
C ARG A 42 7.17 4.58 -6.68
N ALA A 43 7.87 5.70 -6.47
CA ALA A 43 8.23 6.15 -5.14
C ALA A 43 6.98 6.47 -4.29
N GLN A 44 7.00 6.03 -3.05
CA GLN A 44 5.95 6.31 -2.06
C GLN A 44 6.57 6.33 -0.66
N VAL A 45 5.99 7.11 0.24
CA VAL A 45 6.39 7.15 1.67
C VAL A 45 5.60 6.11 2.48
N GLY A 46 6.17 5.65 3.60
CA GLY A 46 5.56 4.66 4.49
C GLY A 46 6.25 3.30 4.42
N GLU A 47 7.56 3.31 4.60
CA GLU A 47 8.45 2.14 4.44
C GLU A 47 8.50 1.25 5.69
N SER A 48 8.11 1.79 6.85
CA SER A 48 8.13 1.06 8.12
C SER A 48 6.80 0.35 8.36
N LEU A 49 6.76 -0.95 8.15
CA LEU A 49 5.59 -1.80 8.38
C LEU A 49 5.68 -2.44 9.77
N ILE A 50 4.52 -2.65 10.41
CA ILE A 50 4.41 -3.39 11.67
C ILE A 50 4.14 -4.89 11.39
N PRO A 51 4.32 -5.82 12.36
CA PRO A 51 4.14 -7.25 12.12
C PRO A 51 2.75 -7.66 11.62
N HIS A 52 1.73 -6.84 11.85
CA HIS A 52 0.38 -7.08 11.32
C HIS A 52 0.31 -7.20 9.79
N VAL A 53 1.32 -6.74 9.06
CA VAL A 53 1.40 -6.90 7.60
C VAL A 53 1.26 -8.37 7.19
N TRP A 54 1.81 -9.30 7.99
CA TRP A 54 1.79 -10.72 7.71
C TRP A 54 0.38 -11.32 7.70
N LYS A 55 -0.50 -10.84 8.57
CA LYS A 55 -1.91 -11.26 8.56
C LYS A 55 -2.56 -11.05 7.19
N TYR A 56 -2.34 -9.90 6.60
CA TYR A 56 -2.90 -9.58 5.29
C TYR A 56 -2.14 -10.26 4.15
N ALA A 57 -0.83 -10.41 4.29
CA ALA A 57 0.00 -11.13 3.34
C ALA A 57 -0.41 -12.61 3.24
N ASP A 58 -0.67 -13.26 4.38
CA ASP A 58 -1.14 -14.65 4.44
C ASP A 58 -2.55 -14.79 3.82
N LEU A 59 -3.47 -13.89 4.15
CA LEU A 59 -4.83 -13.88 3.59
C LEU A 59 -4.81 -13.75 2.06
N THR A 60 -4.00 -12.86 1.52
CA THR A 60 -3.86 -12.68 0.07
C THR A 60 -3.05 -13.78 -0.58
N GLY A 61 -2.17 -14.44 0.18
CA GLY A 61 -1.25 -15.48 -0.31
C GLY A 61 0.08 -14.93 -0.83
N VAL A 62 0.41 -13.66 -0.53
CA VAL A 62 1.62 -12.99 -1.04
C VAL A 62 2.84 -13.18 -0.13
N SER A 63 2.68 -13.79 1.05
CA SER A 63 3.72 -13.91 2.08
C SER A 63 5.04 -14.48 1.56
N ALA A 64 5.00 -15.56 0.79
CA ALA A 64 6.20 -16.19 0.25
C ALA A 64 6.97 -15.26 -0.71
N LEU A 65 6.27 -14.42 -1.48
CA LEU A 65 6.90 -13.44 -2.37
C LEU A 65 7.56 -12.31 -1.56
N ILE A 66 6.92 -11.85 -0.48
CA ILE A 66 7.49 -10.84 0.43
C ILE A 66 8.75 -11.38 1.11
N GLU A 67 8.73 -12.65 1.55
CA GLU A 67 9.90 -13.29 2.16
C GLU A 67 11.04 -13.46 1.16
N LEU A 68 10.73 -13.84 -0.08
CA LEU A 68 11.72 -14.01 -1.14
C LEU A 68 12.41 -12.71 -1.54
N GLU A 69 11.69 -11.59 -1.47
CA GLU A 69 12.26 -10.26 -1.77
C GLU A 69 13.36 -9.85 -0.79
N GLY A 70 13.29 -10.34 0.46
CA GLY A 70 14.35 -10.16 1.44
C GLY A 70 14.39 -8.75 2.06
N PHE A 71 13.24 -8.11 2.24
CA PHE A 71 13.14 -6.82 2.95
C PHE A 71 13.77 -6.86 4.33
N ILE A 72 14.25 -5.73 4.82
CA ILE A 72 14.90 -5.62 6.11
C ILE A 72 13.90 -5.97 7.23
N ALA A 73 14.21 -7.02 7.98
CA ALA A 73 13.43 -7.41 9.15
C ALA A 73 13.73 -6.48 10.33
N LYS A 74 12.67 -6.00 11.02
CA LYS A 74 12.78 -5.13 12.20
C LYS A 74 12.33 -5.86 13.45
N ALA A 75 13.12 -5.71 14.53
CA ALA A 75 12.81 -6.30 15.83
C ALA A 75 11.84 -5.44 16.66
N GLY A 76 11.77 -4.14 16.41
CA GLY A 76 10.98 -3.23 17.25
C GLY A 76 10.99 -1.79 16.77
N GLY A 77 10.78 -0.88 17.72
CA GLY A 77 10.81 0.55 17.51
C GLY A 77 11.29 1.32 18.74
N ILE A 78 11.80 2.51 18.52
CA ILE A 78 12.11 3.48 19.57
C ILE A 78 11.21 4.69 19.41
N THR A 79 10.66 5.15 20.50
CA THR A 79 9.87 6.39 20.56
C THR A 79 10.54 7.33 21.56
N VAL A 80 10.76 8.56 21.12
CA VAL A 80 11.21 9.66 21.99
C VAL A 80 10.04 10.63 22.14
N TRP A 81 9.52 10.77 23.36
CA TRP A 81 8.38 11.62 23.64
C TRP A 81 8.52 12.29 25.02
N ASN A 82 8.42 13.61 25.08
CA ASN A 82 8.60 14.40 26.32
C ASN A 82 9.87 14.00 27.10
N ASP A 83 11.02 13.97 26.41
CA ASP A 83 12.34 13.58 26.95
C ASP A 83 12.43 12.15 27.49
N LYS A 84 11.41 11.32 27.23
CA LYS A 84 11.42 9.90 27.58
C LYS A 84 11.68 9.07 26.32
N ILE A 85 12.63 8.15 26.44
CA ILE A 85 12.93 7.15 25.42
C ILE A 85 12.23 5.86 25.82
N SER A 86 11.34 5.39 24.96
CA SER A 86 10.67 4.10 25.11
C SER A 86 11.12 3.17 23.98
N ARG A 87 11.52 1.95 24.33
CA ARG A 87 11.84 0.88 23.40
C ARG A 87 10.72 -0.15 23.42
N ILE A 88 10.38 -0.65 22.25
CA ILE A 88 9.33 -1.65 22.07
C ILE A 88 9.93 -2.77 21.23
N ALA A 89 10.02 -3.98 21.78
CA ALA A 89 10.34 -5.18 21.03
C ALA A 89 9.03 -5.86 20.59
N PHE A 90 8.88 -6.20 19.32
CA PHE A 90 7.65 -6.81 18.82
C PHE A 90 7.40 -8.21 19.40
N SER A 91 8.47 -8.92 19.81
CA SER A 91 8.37 -10.19 20.51
C SER A 91 7.62 -10.09 21.88
N GLU A 92 7.68 -8.94 22.54
CA GLU A 92 6.96 -8.71 23.81
C GLU A 92 5.44 -8.70 23.62
N PHE A 93 4.96 -8.52 22.39
CA PHE A 93 3.55 -8.51 22.03
C PHE A 93 3.07 -9.82 21.39
N GLY A 94 3.89 -10.87 21.45
CA GLY A 94 3.54 -12.20 20.93
C GLY A 94 3.56 -12.31 19.40
N PHE A 95 4.33 -11.47 18.71
CA PHE A 95 4.52 -11.58 17.27
C PHE A 95 5.66 -12.56 16.97
N ASP A 96 5.35 -13.63 16.26
CA ASP A 96 6.33 -14.66 15.84
C ASP A 96 7.13 -14.21 14.60
N ARG A 97 6.57 -13.32 13.77
CA ARG A 97 7.20 -12.79 12.56
C ARG A 97 7.61 -11.33 12.76
N PRO A 98 8.77 -10.92 12.22
CA PRO A 98 9.28 -9.56 12.39
C PRO A 98 8.41 -8.53 11.66
N ALA A 99 8.50 -7.29 12.06
CA ALA A 99 8.11 -6.17 11.22
C ALA A 99 9.07 -6.04 10.03
N LEU A 100 8.72 -5.23 9.05
CA LEU A 100 9.53 -5.02 7.85
C LEU A 100 9.84 -3.54 7.63
N HIS A 101 11.02 -3.29 7.10
CA HIS A 101 11.36 -2.04 6.44
C HIS A 101 11.46 -2.34 4.94
N VAL A 102 10.59 -1.71 4.16
CA VAL A 102 10.42 -2.04 2.74
C VAL A 102 10.67 -0.83 1.86
N GLU A 103 11.26 -1.06 0.71
CA GLU A 103 11.24 -0.10 -0.40
C GLU A 103 9.83 -0.15 -1.00
N ARG A 104 9.08 0.95 -0.88
CA ARG A 104 7.67 1.01 -1.24
C ARG A 104 7.40 0.86 -2.74
N ASP A 105 8.32 1.24 -3.58
CA ASP A 105 8.25 1.02 -5.02
C ASP A 105 8.27 -0.47 -5.36
N ILE A 106 9.15 -1.24 -4.72
CA ILE A 106 9.24 -2.69 -4.86
C ILE A 106 8.03 -3.38 -4.21
N PHE A 107 7.74 -3.03 -2.96
CA PHE A 107 6.67 -3.65 -2.19
C PHE A 107 5.29 -3.46 -2.84
N ASP A 108 4.95 -2.21 -3.21
CA ASP A 108 3.66 -1.90 -3.84
C ASP A 108 3.53 -2.62 -5.18
N HIS A 109 4.60 -2.64 -5.99
CA HIS A 109 4.62 -3.33 -7.28
C HIS A 109 4.47 -4.86 -7.15
N LEU A 110 5.12 -5.46 -6.14
CA LEU A 110 4.98 -6.88 -5.83
C LEU A 110 3.52 -7.24 -5.51
N LEU A 111 2.85 -6.44 -4.65
CA LEU A 111 1.44 -6.65 -4.31
C LEU A 111 0.53 -6.49 -5.53
N LEU A 112 0.78 -5.49 -6.38
CA LEU A 112 -0.01 -5.25 -7.59
C LEU A 112 0.13 -6.39 -8.60
N LYS A 113 1.35 -6.87 -8.83
CA LYS A 113 1.61 -8.05 -9.68
C LYS A 113 0.95 -9.32 -9.13
N HIS A 114 0.99 -9.50 -7.82
CA HIS A 114 0.33 -10.63 -7.18
C HIS A 114 -1.19 -10.58 -7.40
N ALA A 115 -1.82 -9.42 -7.23
CA ALA A 115 -3.25 -9.26 -7.52
C ALA A 115 -3.56 -9.60 -9.00
N ALA A 116 -2.74 -9.15 -9.93
CA ALA A 116 -2.88 -9.49 -11.34
C ALA A 116 -2.74 -11.00 -11.61
N SER A 117 -1.80 -11.68 -10.95
CA SER A 117 -1.61 -13.14 -11.08
C SER A 117 -2.79 -13.95 -10.57
N LEU A 118 -3.61 -13.38 -9.68
CA LEU A 118 -4.83 -14.00 -9.16
C LEU A 118 -6.08 -13.71 -10.02
N GLY A 119 -5.93 -12.97 -11.12
CA GLY A 119 -7.02 -12.69 -12.05
C GLY A 119 -7.56 -11.26 -12.01
N THR A 120 -7.05 -10.37 -11.16
CA THR A 120 -7.40 -8.94 -11.23
C THR A 120 -6.94 -8.35 -12.56
N GLN A 121 -7.84 -7.67 -13.27
CA GLN A 121 -7.49 -6.90 -14.47
C GLN A 121 -6.91 -5.55 -14.04
N VAL A 122 -5.59 -5.42 -14.06
CA VAL A 122 -4.87 -4.22 -13.62
C VAL A 122 -4.58 -3.31 -14.81
N PHE A 123 -4.93 -2.04 -14.67
CA PHE A 123 -4.64 -1.01 -15.66
C PHE A 123 -3.94 0.18 -14.97
N GLU A 124 -2.67 0.30 -15.25
CA GLU A 124 -1.83 1.42 -14.79
C GLU A 124 -1.89 2.60 -15.78
N GLN A 125 -1.48 3.78 -15.36
CA GLN A 125 -1.59 5.04 -16.10
C GLN A 125 -3.04 5.40 -16.45
N VAL A 126 -4.00 4.93 -15.64
CA VAL A 126 -5.44 5.18 -15.78
C VAL A 126 -5.94 5.89 -14.53
N ALA A 127 -6.28 7.16 -14.68
CA ALA A 127 -6.69 8.03 -13.57
C ALA A 127 -8.21 8.16 -13.50
N VAL A 128 -8.83 7.64 -12.45
CA VAL A 128 -10.25 7.91 -12.17
C VAL A 128 -10.43 9.39 -11.83
N ARG A 129 -11.46 10.00 -12.40
CA ARG A 129 -11.80 11.42 -12.27
C ARG A 129 -13.05 11.66 -11.47
N ASP A 130 -14.08 10.85 -11.75
CA ASP A 130 -15.40 11.01 -11.17
C ASP A 130 -16.12 9.66 -11.10
N VAL A 131 -17.10 9.55 -10.20
CA VAL A 131 -17.94 8.35 -10.06
C VAL A 131 -19.40 8.77 -9.91
N ASN A 132 -20.24 8.35 -10.84
CA ASN A 132 -21.68 8.51 -10.70
C ASN A 132 -22.27 7.36 -9.87
N LEU A 133 -22.56 7.66 -8.60
CA LEU A 133 -23.14 6.71 -7.64
C LEU A 133 -24.68 6.69 -7.64
N ASN A 134 -25.32 7.57 -8.43
CA ASN A 134 -26.79 7.68 -8.46
C ASN A 134 -27.46 6.62 -9.37
N LEU A 135 -26.66 5.75 -10.00
CA LEU A 135 -27.13 4.68 -10.84
C LEU A 135 -27.19 3.37 -10.05
N GLU A 136 -28.06 2.45 -10.43
CA GLU A 136 -28.11 1.09 -9.89
C GLU A 136 -26.76 0.38 -10.01
N CYS A 137 -26.07 0.60 -11.15
CA CYS A 137 -24.67 0.22 -11.35
C CYS A 137 -23.85 1.50 -11.46
N PRO A 138 -22.99 1.80 -10.49
CA PRO A 138 -22.09 2.95 -10.54
C PRO A 138 -21.31 3.03 -11.86
N GLU A 139 -21.15 4.24 -12.37
CA GLU A 139 -20.35 4.51 -13.56
C GLU A 139 -19.12 5.34 -13.19
N VAL A 140 -17.95 4.79 -13.49
CA VAL A 140 -16.63 5.36 -13.13
C VAL A 140 -16.02 5.98 -14.38
N PHE A 141 -15.77 7.29 -14.34
CA PHE A 141 -15.13 8.04 -15.41
C PHE A 141 -13.63 8.11 -15.19
N TYR A 142 -12.86 7.81 -16.21
CA TYR A 142 -11.40 7.77 -16.11
C TYR A 142 -10.71 8.35 -17.34
N GLN A 143 -9.46 8.78 -17.15
CA GLN A 143 -8.53 9.17 -18.19
C GLN A 143 -7.48 8.08 -18.38
N ASP A 144 -7.42 7.52 -19.58
CA ASP A 144 -6.42 6.55 -20.00
C ASP A 144 -5.27 7.29 -20.69
N ARG A 145 -4.05 7.10 -20.18
CA ARG A 145 -2.82 7.75 -20.67
C ARG A 145 -1.83 6.76 -21.26
N ARG A 146 -2.18 5.49 -21.39
CA ARG A 146 -1.29 4.43 -21.86
C ARG A 146 -0.87 4.59 -23.32
N GLY A 147 -1.64 5.26 -24.14
CA GLY A 147 -1.38 5.49 -25.58
C GLY A 147 -0.61 6.79 -25.90
N GLY A 148 -0.16 7.54 -24.90
CA GLY A 148 0.46 8.85 -25.09
C GLY A 148 -0.51 10.01 -25.17
N GLU A 149 -1.68 9.82 -25.78
CA GLU A 149 -2.79 10.77 -25.74
C GLU A 149 -3.74 10.43 -24.59
N VAL A 150 -4.40 11.46 -24.05
CA VAL A 150 -5.37 11.29 -22.97
C VAL A 150 -6.72 10.96 -23.58
N CYS A 151 -7.20 9.75 -23.34
CA CYS A 151 -8.52 9.32 -23.74
C CYS A 151 -9.46 9.26 -22.54
N GLU A 152 -10.63 9.91 -22.63
CA GLU A 152 -11.66 9.86 -21.60
C GLU A 152 -12.67 8.75 -21.93
N ASN A 153 -12.95 7.93 -20.92
CA ASN A 153 -13.84 6.78 -21.04
C ASN A 153 -14.55 6.51 -19.71
N SER A 154 -15.48 5.56 -19.73
CA SER A 154 -16.17 5.10 -18.52
C SER A 154 -16.26 3.57 -18.47
N ILE A 155 -16.44 3.06 -17.25
CA ILE A 155 -16.71 1.65 -16.93
C ILE A 155 -17.83 1.58 -15.90
N ARG A 156 -18.77 0.64 -16.08
CA ARG A 156 -19.82 0.36 -15.10
C ARG A 156 -19.43 -0.83 -14.22
N CYS A 157 -19.80 -0.78 -12.95
CA CYS A 157 -19.54 -1.86 -12.00
C CYS A 157 -20.70 -2.01 -11.01
N LYS A 158 -20.75 -3.14 -10.30
CA LYS A 158 -21.73 -3.34 -9.23
C LYS A 158 -21.26 -2.61 -7.95
N VAL A 159 -19.94 -2.60 -7.68
CA VAL A 159 -19.34 -2.01 -6.48
C VAL A 159 -18.10 -1.23 -6.88
N VAL A 160 -17.91 -0.06 -6.25
CA VAL A 160 -16.66 0.72 -6.33
C VAL A 160 -15.97 0.69 -4.97
N ILE A 161 -14.67 0.41 -4.97
CA ILE A 161 -13.83 0.47 -3.78
C ILE A 161 -12.81 1.61 -3.96
N ASP A 162 -12.91 2.64 -3.10
CA ASP A 162 -11.95 3.74 -3.08
C ASP A 162 -10.73 3.37 -2.23
N ALA A 163 -9.64 2.97 -2.89
CA ALA A 163 -8.32 2.74 -2.32
C ALA A 163 -7.31 3.80 -2.79
N SER A 164 -7.78 5.01 -3.13
CA SER A 164 -6.97 6.11 -3.66
C SER A 164 -6.03 6.77 -2.63
N GLY A 165 -6.00 6.26 -1.40
CA GLY A 165 -5.13 6.70 -0.32
C GLY A 165 -5.44 8.12 0.13
N ALA A 166 -4.41 8.97 0.24
CA ALA A 166 -4.58 10.35 0.71
C ALA A 166 -5.47 11.22 -0.20
N SER A 167 -5.67 10.81 -1.45
CA SER A 167 -6.58 11.51 -2.38
C SER A 167 -8.03 11.43 -1.92
N ALA A 168 -8.45 10.30 -1.28
CA ALA A 168 -9.81 10.08 -0.76
C ALA A 168 -10.87 10.53 -1.78
N LEU A 169 -10.80 10.00 -3.01
CA LEU A 169 -11.53 10.49 -4.18
C LEU A 169 -13.03 10.52 -3.96
N LEU A 170 -13.62 9.40 -3.53
CA LEU A 170 -15.07 9.33 -3.28
C LEU A 170 -15.49 10.18 -2.07
N ALA A 171 -14.69 10.17 -1.00
CA ALA A 171 -14.99 11.01 0.16
C ALA A 171 -14.95 12.50 -0.20
N GLY A 172 -14.02 12.91 -1.06
CA GLY A 172 -13.96 14.27 -1.60
C GLY A 172 -15.18 14.60 -2.45
N GLN A 173 -15.57 13.73 -3.35
CA GLN A 173 -16.74 13.88 -4.22
C GLN A 173 -18.05 13.97 -3.42
N LEU A 174 -18.21 13.10 -2.40
CA LEU A 174 -19.37 13.07 -1.52
C LEU A 174 -19.36 14.20 -0.46
N LYS A 175 -18.36 15.11 -0.51
CA LYS A 175 -18.18 16.19 0.47
C LYS A 175 -18.17 15.69 1.92
N SER A 176 -17.73 14.46 2.14
CA SER A 176 -17.55 13.89 3.47
C SER A 176 -16.48 14.67 4.23
N LYS A 177 -16.81 15.13 5.44
CA LYS A 177 -15.85 15.88 6.27
C LYS A 177 -14.71 14.96 6.68
N ARG A 178 -13.49 15.34 6.31
CA ARG A 178 -12.29 14.75 6.88
C ARG A 178 -12.12 15.36 8.28
N LEU A 179 -12.34 14.55 9.32
CA LEU A 179 -12.06 14.98 10.69
C LEU A 179 -10.55 14.97 10.90
N ILE A 180 -9.94 16.12 11.01
CA ILE A 180 -8.53 16.26 11.38
C ILE A 180 -8.50 16.78 12.82
N ASN A 181 -7.98 15.96 13.74
CA ASN A 181 -7.74 16.44 15.10
C ASN A 181 -6.64 17.52 15.05
N SER A 182 -7.00 18.74 15.43
CA SER A 182 -6.08 19.89 15.37
C SER A 182 -4.89 19.78 16.32
N SER A 183 -5.02 19.01 17.40
CA SER A 183 -3.93 18.75 18.36
C SER A 183 -2.94 17.68 17.89
N MET A 184 -3.24 16.98 16.77
CA MET A 184 -2.39 15.92 16.23
C MET A 184 -2.01 16.20 14.76
N ARG A 185 -1.63 17.42 14.46
CA ARG A 185 -1.10 17.81 13.15
C ARG A 185 0.41 17.70 13.18
N PHE A 186 0.95 16.76 12.43
CA PHE A 186 2.38 16.57 12.29
C PHE A 186 2.81 16.78 10.85
N LEU A 187 3.99 17.38 10.67
CA LEU A 187 4.73 17.39 9.42
C LEU A 187 5.82 16.32 9.53
N SER A 188 5.86 15.40 8.58
CA SER A 188 6.95 14.43 8.49
C SER A 188 7.92 14.86 7.40
N LEU A 189 9.19 14.96 7.74
CA LEU A 189 10.30 15.12 6.81
C LEU A 189 11.02 13.77 6.74
N TRP A 190 11.35 13.33 5.54
CA TRP A 190 12.01 12.06 5.31
C TRP A 190 13.12 12.17 4.28
N GLY A 191 14.06 11.22 4.30
CA GLY A 191 15.14 11.14 3.34
C GLY A 191 15.90 9.83 3.47
N HIS A 192 16.60 9.45 2.41
CA HIS A 192 17.48 8.30 2.40
C HIS A 192 18.93 8.75 2.66
N PHE A 193 19.61 8.04 3.54
CA PHE A 193 20.98 8.34 3.93
C PHE A 193 21.90 7.17 3.59
N LYS A 194 23.08 7.47 3.04
CA LYS A 194 24.13 6.48 2.80
C LYS A 194 25.02 6.34 4.05
N ASN A 195 25.61 5.16 4.22
CA ASN A 195 26.54 4.85 5.31
C ASN A 195 25.94 5.00 6.72
N SER A 196 24.63 4.84 6.86
CA SER A 196 23.95 4.87 8.15
C SER A 196 24.37 3.67 9.00
N ARG A 197 24.37 3.87 10.32
CA ARG A 197 24.50 2.78 11.28
C ARG A 197 23.10 2.37 11.75
N TYR A 198 22.96 1.11 12.11
CA TYR A 198 21.71 0.55 12.62
C TYR A 198 21.83 0.23 14.10
N VAL A 199 20.72 0.25 14.81
CA VAL A 199 20.63 -0.07 16.22
C VAL A 199 19.79 -1.33 16.39
N ASP A 200 20.28 -2.27 17.20
CA ASP A 200 19.54 -3.49 17.55
C ASP A 200 18.53 -3.26 18.69
N ALA A 201 17.82 -4.31 19.10
CA ALA A 201 16.84 -4.24 20.18
C ALA A 201 17.48 -3.87 21.54
N GLU A 202 18.75 -4.20 21.75
CA GLU A 202 19.54 -3.90 22.95
C GLU A 202 20.11 -2.48 22.94
N GLY A 203 20.01 -1.78 21.80
CA GLY A 203 20.51 -0.42 21.63
C GLY A 203 21.97 -0.34 21.20
N GLN A 204 22.55 -1.44 20.73
CA GLN A 204 23.92 -1.47 20.19
C GLN A 204 23.94 -1.01 18.73
N SER A 205 24.98 -0.26 18.36
CA SER A 205 25.13 0.31 17.03
C SER A 205 25.99 -0.57 16.13
N HIS A 206 25.47 -0.91 14.96
CA HIS A 206 26.08 -1.81 13.99
C HIS A 206 26.28 -1.14 12.62
N PRO A 207 27.28 -1.55 11.83
CA PRO A 207 27.45 -1.07 10.46
C PRO A 207 26.32 -1.57 9.54
N ALA A 208 26.09 -0.88 8.43
CA ALA A 208 25.08 -1.22 7.45
C ALA A 208 25.21 -2.66 6.89
N SER A 209 26.43 -3.18 6.80
CA SER A 209 26.72 -4.56 6.35
C SER A 209 26.06 -5.66 7.19
N ASP A 210 25.72 -5.34 8.43
CA ASP A 210 25.19 -6.32 9.38
C ASP A 210 23.67 -6.22 9.57
N VAL A 211 23.00 -5.30 8.84
CA VAL A 211 21.57 -4.99 9.01
C VAL A 211 20.66 -6.22 8.95
N GLN A 212 20.92 -7.15 8.07
CA GLN A 212 20.10 -8.37 7.94
C GLN A 212 20.31 -9.36 9.11
N LYS A 213 21.44 -9.28 9.79
CA LYS A 213 21.78 -10.15 10.93
C LYS A 213 21.19 -9.65 12.24
N ILE A 214 21.17 -8.33 12.41
CA ILE A 214 20.81 -7.68 13.68
C ILE A 214 19.32 -7.40 13.83
N LYS A 215 18.52 -7.46 12.75
CA LYS A 215 17.10 -7.07 12.75
C LYS A 215 16.91 -5.72 13.45
N PRO A 216 17.27 -4.62 12.82
CA PRO A 216 17.32 -3.31 13.45
C PRO A 216 15.96 -2.86 13.99
N ILE A 217 15.97 -1.97 14.95
CA ILE A 217 14.78 -1.24 15.38
C ILE A 217 14.70 0.10 14.66
N THR A 218 13.48 0.59 14.48
CA THR A 218 13.21 1.88 13.83
C THR A 218 13.01 2.97 14.86
N PHE A 219 13.60 4.14 14.63
CA PHE A 219 13.39 5.34 15.43
C PHE A 219 12.17 6.12 14.95
#